data_8c6bc12427e10db65e5671fb4c67c3eb
#
_entry.id   8c6bc12427e10db65e5671fb4c67c3eb
#
_cell.length_a   1.000
_cell.length_b   1.000
_cell.length_c   1.000
_cell.angle_alpha   90.00
_cell.angle_beta   90.00
_cell.angle_gamma   90.00
#
_symmetry.space_group_name_H-M   'P 1'
#
loop_
_entity.id
_entity.type
_entity.pdbx_description
1 polymer ?
#
loop_
_entity_poly.entity_id
_entity_poly.type
_entity_poly.pdbx_seq_one_letter_code
_entity_poly.pdbx_strand_id
1 'polypeptide(L)'
;GILTNGVTKAGTKSITWLTQIDGSAAKAQVKYSTNAALNGAATVNGTSAIQTFVQSTRGDALRSNKVTLTGLESGTTYYYQVGDGTTWSDTQSFKTPAANAEATNFFILGDIQSSDTSNLAHVLEVLRTSETAYDFALQTGDAIDNVTEYVKNWRSFLTTVNSDKLDGVDLIHV
;
A
#
# COMPACT_ATOMS: atom_id res chain seq x y z
N GLY A 1 -9.70 -3.50 1.89
CA GLY A 1 -8.80 -2.35 2.07
C GLY A 1 -7.63 -2.44 1.10
N ILE A 2 -7.23 -1.33 0.56
CA ILE A 2 -6.21 -1.23 -0.49
C ILE A 2 -5.02 -0.50 0.11
N LEU A 3 -3.82 -1.07 -0.02
CA LEU A 3 -2.63 -0.61 0.69
C LEU A 3 -1.60 -0.03 -0.28
N THR A 4 -1.12 1.16 0.02
CA THR A 4 0.09 1.73 -0.57
C THR A 4 1.07 2.04 0.54
N ASN A 5 2.34 1.74 0.31
CA ASN A 5 3.39 1.94 1.30
C ASN A 5 4.37 3.00 0.83
N GLY A 6 4.74 3.89 1.71
CA GLY A 6 5.78 4.90 1.44
C GLY A 6 6.91 4.79 2.45
N VAL A 7 8.13 4.83 1.98
CA VAL A 7 9.31 4.96 2.85
C VAL A 7 9.64 6.43 2.96
N THR A 8 9.79 6.94 4.17
CA THR A 8 10.03 8.37 4.39
C THR A 8 11.38 8.68 5.05
N LYS A 9 11.86 7.83 5.94
CA LYS A 9 13.10 8.03 6.70
C LYS A 9 13.56 6.71 7.30
N ALA A 10 14.86 6.53 7.50
CA ALA A 10 15.38 5.38 8.24
C ALA A 10 14.63 5.18 9.57
N GLY A 11 14.20 3.97 9.85
CA GLY A 11 13.41 3.63 11.04
C GLY A 11 11.96 4.13 11.02
N THR A 12 11.45 4.57 9.87
CA THR A 12 10.06 4.98 9.70
C THR A 12 9.39 4.26 8.53
N LYS A 13 8.08 4.05 8.61
CA LYS A 13 7.27 3.48 7.54
C LYS A 13 5.91 4.16 7.52
N SER A 14 5.54 4.74 6.39
CA SER A 14 4.18 5.24 6.18
C SER A 14 3.35 4.18 5.46
N ILE A 15 2.17 3.90 5.99
CA ILE A 15 1.20 2.97 5.41
C ILE A 15 -0.05 3.77 5.08
N THR A 16 -0.46 3.71 3.83
CA THR A 16 -1.65 4.42 3.31
C THR A 16 -2.62 3.41 2.69
N TRP A 17 -3.90 3.57 2.95
CA TRP A 17 -4.93 2.71 2.35
C TRP A 17 -6.23 3.48 2.12
N LEU A 18 -7.02 2.97 1.20
CA LEU A 18 -8.32 3.53 0.86
C LEU A 18 -9.45 2.67 1.43
N THR A 19 -10.49 3.32 1.95
CA THR A 19 -11.74 2.68 2.37
C THR A 19 -12.93 3.39 1.77
N GLN A 20 -14.03 2.67 1.60
CA GLN A 20 -15.31 3.27 1.27
C GLN A 20 -15.82 4.08 2.46
N ILE A 21 -16.64 5.10 2.17
CA ILE A 21 -17.34 5.88 3.19
C ILE A 21 -18.65 5.17 3.49
N ASP A 22 -18.75 4.61 4.68
CA ASP A 22 -19.91 3.83 5.15
C ASP A 22 -20.68 4.53 6.30
N GLY A 23 -20.38 5.80 6.54
CA GLY A 23 -20.97 6.55 7.65
C GLY A 23 -20.30 6.29 9.01
N SER A 24 -19.33 5.40 9.08
CA SER A 24 -18.56 5.14 10.31
C SER A 24 -17.63 6.31 10.66
N ALA A 25 -17.24 6.39 11.94
CA ALA A 25 -16.28 7.39 12.38
C ALA A 25 -14.91 7.16 11.69
N ALA A 26 -14.29 8.26 11.29
CA ALA A 26 -12.99 8.26 10.64
C ALA A 26 -11.89 7.83 11.63
N LYS A 27 -11.54 6.56 11.64
CA LYS A 27 -10.40 6.03 12.41
C LYS A 27 -9.44 5.35 11.45
N ALA A 28 -8.16 5.69 11.57
CA ALA A 28 -7.09 5.02 10.87
C ALA A 28 -6.13 4.43 11.91
N GLN A 29 -6.00 3.13 11.92
CA GLN A 29 -5.12 2.42 12.86
C GLN A 29 -4.30 1.36 12.14
N VAL A 30 -3.07 1.18 12.59
CA VAL A 30 -2.21 0.06 12.22
C VAL A 30 -1.81 -0.65 13.50
N LYS A 31 -2.02 -1.97 13.55
CA LYS A 31 -1.36 -2.82 14.54
C LYS A 31 -0.22 -3.55 13.87
N TYR A 32 0.93 -3.64 14.54
CA TYR A 32 2.13 -4.24 13.98
C TYR A 32 2.98 -4.93 15.03
N SER A 33 3.75 -5.91 14.58
CA SER A 33 4.65 -6.72 15.42
C SER A 33 5.73 -7.36 14.53
N THR A 34 6.83 -7.79 15.12
CA THR A 34 7.78 -8.72 14.48
C THR A 34 7.29 -10.17 14.50
N ASN A 35 6.19 -10.46 15.20
CA ASN A 35 5.55 -11.76 15.26
C ASN A 35 4.46 -11.87 14.18
N ALA A 36 4.53 -12.88 13.31
CA ALA A 36 3.58 -13.08 12.22
C ALA A 36 2.12 -13.28 12.68
N ALA A 37 1.90 -13.81 13.85
CA ALA A 37 0.57 -13.95 14.46
C ALA A 37 0.09 -12.67 15.16
N LEU A 38 0.87 -11.57 15.09
CA LEU A 38 0.59 -10.28 15.73
C LEU A 38 0.41 -10.37 17.26
N ASN A 39 0.98 -11.39 17.90
CA ASN A 39 0.98 -11.47 19.35
C ASN A 39 1.80 -10.31 19.93
N GLY A 40 1.22 -9.60 20.92
CA GLY A 40 1.83 -8.43 21.52
C GLY A 40 1.97 -7.22 20.58
N ALA A 41 1.17 -7.16 19.52
CA ALA A 41 1.24 -6.07 18.54
C ALA A 41 1.00 -4.70 19.18
N ALA A 42 1.82 -3.72 18.82
CA ALA A 42 1.58 -2.32 19.10
C ALA A 42 0.53 -1.77 18.13
N THR A 43 -0.28 -0.81 18.59
CA THR A 43 -1.28 -0.13 17.76
C THR A 43 -0.95 1.36 17.68
N VAL A 44 -0.92 1.89 16.44
CA VAL A 44 -0.65 3.30 16.16
C VAL A 44 -1.85 3.90 15.45
N ASN A 45 -2.27 5.08 15.92
CA ASN A 45 -3.31 5.88 15.28
C ASN A 45 -2.71 6.78 14.19
N GLY A 46 -3.50 7.04 13.18
CA GLY A 46 -3.13 7.94 12.08
C GLY A 46 -4.21 8.93 11.73
N THR A 47 -4.14 9.42 10.51
CA THR A 47 -5.08 10.38 9.95
C THR A 47 -6.00 9.71 8.95
N SER A 48 -7.22 10.21 8.83
CA SER A 48 -8.22 9.76 7.88
C SER A 48 -8.91 10.98 7.28
N ALA A 49 -8.89 11.10 5.96
CA ALA A 49 -9.49 12.22 5.24
C ALA A 49 -10.35 11.73 4.08
N ILE A 50 -11.47 12.42 3.86
CA ILE A 50 -12.31 12.14 2.70
C ILE A 50 -11.64 12.75 1.47
N GLN A 51 -11.49 11.92 0.43
CA GLN A 51 -11.06 12.33 -0.90
C GLN A 51 -12.30 12.40 -1.80
N THR A 52 -12.68 13.62 -2.16
CA THR A 52 -13.75 13.85 -3.15
C THR A 52 -13.11 14.04 -4.51
N PHE A 53 -13.57 13.26 -5.47
CA PHE A 53 -13.08 13.36 -6.85
C PHE A 53 -14.03 14.28 -7.63
N VAL A 54 -13.52 15.45 -7.99
CA VAL A 54 -14.29 16.55 -8.62
C VAL A 54 -14.92 16.12 -9.96
N GLN A 55 -14.43 15.06 -10.57
CA GLN A 55 -14.91 14.56 -11.86
C GLN A 55 -15.76 13.28 -11.78
N SER A 56 -16.01 12.76 -10.60
CA SER A 56 -16.92 11.63 -10.46
C SER A 56 -18.36 12.08 -10.64
N THR A 57 -18.98 11.65 -11.72
CA THR A 57 -20.42 11.90 -11.98
C THR A 57 -21.35 11.19 -10.99
N ARG A 58 -20.80 10.30 -10.16
CA ARG A 58 -21.54 9.50 -9.17
C ARG A 58 -21.41 10.02 -7.74
N GLY A 59 -20.64 11.08 -7.50
CA GLY A 59 -20.36 11.55 -6.14
C GLY A 59 -19.60 10.53 -5.28
N ASP A 60 -18.88 9.58 -5.92
CA ASP A 60 -18.09 8.57 -5.22
C ASP A 60 -16.98 9.28 -4.43
N ALA A 61 -16.92 9.02 -3.15
CA ALA A 61 -15.85 9.48 -2.30
C ALA A 61 -15.18 8.30 -1.62
N LEU A 62 -13.86 8.38 -1.48
CA LEU A 62 -13.07 7.43 -0.73
C LEU A 62 -12.46 8.12 0.48
N ARG A 63 -12.22 7.37 1.49
CA ARG A 63 -11.45 7.79 2.65
C ARG A 63 -10.01 7.35 2.48
N SER A 64 -9.09 8.31 2.45
CA SER A 64 -7.65 8.06 2.50
C SER A 64 -7.20 8.02 3.95
N ASN A 65 -6.60 6.93 4.33
CA ASN A 65 -6.10 6.68 5.67
C ASN A 65 -4.58 6.58 5.64
N LYS A 66 -3.91 7.17 6.61
CA LYS A 66 -2.44 7.14 6.71
C LYS A 66 -2.00 6.97 8.15
N VAL A 67 -1.09 6.03 8.37
CA VAL A 67 -0.36 5.85 9.63
C VAL A 67 1.13 5.87 9.34
N THR A 68 1.91 6.53 10.16
CA THR A 68 3.37 6.49 10.11
C THR A 68 3.90 5.76 11.35
N LEU A 69 4.55 4.65 11.13
CA LEU A 69 5.28 3.90 12.14
C LEU A 69 6.67 4.52 12.31
N THR A 70 7.17 4.57 13.52
CA THR A 70 8.48 5.15 13.87
C THR A 70 9.23 4.22 14.82
N GLY A 71 10.55 4.39 14.93
CA GLY A 71 11.36 3.59 15.84
C GLY A 71 11.53 2.14 15.38
N LEU A 72 11.41 1.90 14.08
CA LEU A 72 11.60 0.57 13.50
C LEU A 72 13.08 0.21 13.45
N GLU A 73 13.38 -1.02 13.77
CA GLU A 73 14.73 -1.58 13.67
C GLU A 73 15.09 -1.86 12.21
N SER A 74 16.34 -1.65 11.82
CA SER A 74 16.84 -1.93 10.47
C SER A 74 16.92 -3.44 10.20
N GLY A 75 16.77 -3.84 8.93
CA GLY A 75 16.86 -5.23 8.49
C GLY A 75 15.79 -6.16 9.05
N THR A 76 14.72 -5.60 9.61
CA THR A 76 13.71 -6.33 10.39
C THR A 76 12.41 -6.48 9.62
N THR A 77 11.83 -7.68 9.64
CA THR A 77 10.50 -7.93 9.08
C THR A 77 9.42 -7.62 10.12
N TYR A 78 8.46 -6.80 9.72
CA TYR A 78 7.27 -6.46 10.49
C TYR A 78 6.03 -6.98 9.80
N TYR A 79 5.11 -7.52 10.59
CA TYR A 79 3.78 -7.93 10.17
C TYR A 79 2.78 -6.90 10.67
N TYR A 80 1.77 -6.58 9.87
CA TYR A 80 0.82 -5.55 10.21
C TYR A 80 -0.57 -5.80 9.65
N GLN A 81 -1.55 -5.15 10.26
CA GLN A 81 -2.91 -5.03 9.75
C GLN A 81 -3.32 -3.56 9.83
N VAL A 82 -4.10 -3.11 8.86
CA VAL A 82 -4.74 -1.79 8.87
C VAL A 82 -6.21 -1.93 9.25
N GLY A 83 -6.76 -0.94 9.91
CA GLY A 83 -8.15 -0.99 10.31
C GLY A 83 -8.65 0.28 10.97
N ASP A 84 -9.82 0.17 11.61
CA ASP A 84 -10.51 1.25 12.33
C ASP A 84 -10.59 0.99 13.85
N GLY A 85 -9.97 -0.08 14.31
CA GLY A 85 -10.03 -0.55 15.70
C GLY A 85 -11.07 -1.63 15.94
N THR A 86 -12.00 -1.84 15.00
CA THR A 86 -13.02 -2.88 15.04
C THR A 86 -12.81 -3.91 13.93
N THR A 87 -12.65 -3.43 12.71
CA THR A 87 -12.41 -4.24 11.52
C THR A 87 -10.96 -4.10 11.09
N TRP A 88 -10.34 -5.22 10.75
CA TRP A 88 -8.93 -5.30 10.37
C TRP A 88 -8.76 -6.01 9.04
N SER A 89 -7.76 -5.60 8.27
CA SER A 89 -7.37 -6.29 7.03
C SER A 89 -6.74 -7.65 7.33
N ASP A 90 -6.49 -8.41 6.26
CA ASP A 90 -5.54 -9.52 6.32
C ASP A 90 -4.17 -9.02 6.74
N THR A 91 -3.37 -9.94 7.32
CA THR A 91 -2.00 -9.63 7.73
C THR A 91 -1.13 -9.46 6.51
N GLN A 92 -0.40 -8.36 6.49
CA GLN A 92 0.63 -8.02 5.50
C GLN A 92 1.99 -7.96 6.19
N SER A 93 3.06 -7.90 5.41
CA SER A 93 4.41 -7.71 5.94
C SER A 93 5.20 -6.68 5.14
N PHE A 94 6.20 -6.11 5.77
CA PHE A 94 7.26 -5.35 5.11
C PHE A 94 8.59 -5.62 5.82
N LYS A 95 9.69 -5.41 5.11
CA LYS A 95 11.03 -5.48 5.69
C LYS A 95 11.67 -4.09 5.65
N THR A 96 12.24 -3.67 6.75
CA THR A 96 13.04 -2.44 6.79
C THR A 96 14.39 -2.66 6.11
N PRO A 97 14.95 -1.65 5.43
CA PRO A 97 16.28 -1.75 4.85
C PRO A 97 17.33 -2.13 5.89
N ALA A 98 18.34 -2.89 5.48
CA ALA A 98 19.50 -3.15 6.33
C ALA A 98 20.27 -1.85 6.58
N ALA A 99 20.89 -1.72 7.76
CA ALA A 99 21.63 -0.51 8.12
C ALA A 99 22.80 -0.20 7.17
N ASN A 100 23.38 -1.24 6.56
CA ASN A 100 24.53 -1.18 5.66
C ASN A 100 24.16 -1.74 4.28
N ALA A 101 22.98 -1.40 3.74
CA ALA A 101 22.61 -1.82 2.40
C ALA A 101 23.57 -1.16 1.38
N GLU A 102 24.35 -1.97 0.65
CA GLU A 102 25.30 -1.50 -0.36
C GLU A 102 24.63 -1.19 -1.70
N ALA A 103 23.43 -1.73 -1.95
CA ALA A 103 22.67 -1.54 -3.15
C ALA A 103 21.17 -1.50 -2.83
N THR A 104 20.42 -0.85 -3.70
CA THR A 104 18.96 -0.78 -3.66
C THR A 104 18.43 -1.13 -5.05
N ASN A 105 17.60 -2.15 -5.13
CA ASN A 105 16.98 -2.58 -6.37
C ASN A 105 15.55 -2.08 -6.41
N PHE A 106 15.15 -1.47 -7.50
CA PHE A 106 13.78 -1.03 -7.70
C PHE A 106 13.37 -1.14 -9.16
N PHE A 107 12.07 -1.10 -9.40
CA PHE A 107 11.53 -0.99 -10.75
C PHE A 107 10.57 0.19 -10.84
N ILE A 108 10.27 0.61 -12.06
CA ILE A 108 9.39 1.73 -12.34
C ILE A 108 8.18 1.20 -13.12
N LEU A 109 7.00 1.60 -12.67
CA LEU A 109 5.73 1.39 -13.36
C LEU A 109 5.21 2.75 -13.81
N GLY A 110 4.91 2.88 -15.09
CA GLY A 110 4.28 4.07 -15.66
C GLY A 110 3.25 3.67 -16.72
N ASP A 111 2.34 4.59 -17.05
CA ASP A 111 1.39 4.44 -18.16
C ASP A 111 0.60 3.12 -18.16
N ILE A 112 0.20 2.67 -17.00
CA ILE A 112 -0.54 1.41 -16.85
C ILE A 112 -1.94 1.54 -17.44
N GLN A 113 -2.57 2.68 -17.23
CA GLN A 113 -3.81 3.21 -17.85
C GLN A 113 -4.85 2.17 -18.32
N SER A 114 -4.87 0.99 -17.77
CA SER A 114 -5.72 -0.07 -18.28
C SER A 114 -6.96 -0.25 -17.41
N SER A 115 -8.11 -0.28 -18.03
CA SER A 115 -9.33 -0.81 -17.39
C SER A 115 -9.22 -2.32 -17.15
N ASP A 116 -8.32 -2.98 -17.91
CA ASP A 116 -7.94 -4.39 -17.75
C ASP A 116 -6.54 -4.47 -17.13
N THR A 117 -6.46 -4.97 -15.94
CA THR A 117 -5.20 -5.12 -15.18
C THR A 117 -4.43 -6.41 -15.50
N SER A 118 -4.82 -7.17 -16.54
CA SER A 118 -4.16 -8.42 -16.91
C SER A 118 -2.69 -8.21 -17.31
N ASN A 119 -2.39 -7.16 -18.05
CA ASN A 119 -1.02 -6.81 -18.42
C ASN A 119 -0.19 -6.45 -17.19
N LEU A 120 -0.74 -5.69 -16.25
CA LEU A 120 -0.09 -5.39 -14.98
C LEU A 120 0.19 -6.66 -14.18
N ALA A 121 -0.80 -7.55 -14.06
CA ALA A 121 -0.66 -8.82 -13.38
C ALA A 121 0.48 -9.66 -13.99
N HIS A 122 0.55 -9.72 -15.32
CA HIS A 122 1.62 -10.43 -16.02
C HIS A 122 3.00 -9.82 -15.77
N VAL A 123 3.14 -8.50 -15.83
CA VAL A 123 4.40 -7.80 -15.52
C VAL A 123 4.84 -8.08 -14.07
N LEU A 124 3.92 -8.00 -13.13
CA LEU A 124 4.20 -8.29 -11.72
C LEU A 124 4.61 -9.76 -11.51
N GLU A 125 3.99 -10.69 -12.24
CA GLU A 125 4.37 -12.11 -12.20
C GLU A 125 5.81 -12.32 -12.71
N VAL A 126 6.18 -11.69 -13.82
CA VAL A 126 7.56 -11.75 -14.35
C VAL A 126 8.56 -11.18 -13.34
N LEU A 127 8.25 -10.04 -12.73
CA LEU A 127 9.10 -9.42 -11.70
C LEU A 127 9.23 -10.32 -10.46
N ARG A 128 8.14 -10.91 -10.01
CA ARG A 128 8.10 -11.81 -8.85
C ARG A 128 8.93 -13.09 -9.07
N THR A 129 8.94 -13.58 -10.29
CA THR A 129 9.69 -14.81 -10.66
C THR A 129 11.13 -14.52 -11.08
N SER A 130 11.55 -13.25 -11.12
CA SER A 130 12.94 -12.88 -11.39
C SER A 130 13.85 -13.26 -10.21
N GLU A 131 15.14 -13.46 -10.49
CA GLU A 131 16.14 -13.72 -9.44
C GLU A 131 16.49 -12.45 -8.63
N THR A 132 16.02 -11.29 -9.07
CA THR A 132 16.30 -10.03 -8.41
C THR A 132 15.27 -9.77 -7.32
N ALA A 133 15.71 -9.58 -6.08
CA ALA A 133 14.90 -9.06 -5.02
C ALA A 133 14.79 -7.53 -5.15
N TYR A 134 13.58 -6.99 -5.14
CA TYR A 134 13.32 -5.57 -5.22
C TYR A 134 12.94 -5.01 -3.86
N ASP A 135 13.46 -3.83 -3.53
CA ASP A 135 13.17 -3.12 -2.28
C ASP A 135 11.90 -2.27 -2.39
N PHE A 136 11.67 -1.67 -3.57
CA PHE A 136 10.47 -0.88 -3.84
C PHE A 136 10.16 -0.75 -5.33
N ALA A 137 8.98 -0.24 -5.62
CA ALA A 137 8.53 0.16 -6.96
C ALA A 137 8.14 1.63 -6.95
N LEU A 138 8.45 2.36 -8.04
CA LEU A 138 7.96 3.70 -8.31
C LEU A 138 6.81 3.63 -9.31
N GLN A 139 5.65 4.19 -8.96
CA GLN A 139 4.56 4.39 -9.89
C GLN A 139 4.56 5.89 -10.29
N THR A 140 4.91 6.17 -11.56
CA THR A 140 5.25 7.51 -12.03
C THR A 140 4.11 8.23 -12.75
N GLY A 141 2.91 7.85 -12.53
CA GLY A 141 1.71 8.47 -13.12
C GLY A 141 0.94 7.50 -14.01
N ASP A 142 -0.23 7.95 -14.41
CA ASP A 142 -1.14 7.22 -15.30
C ASP A 142 -1.43 5.77 -14.88
N ALA A 143 -1.65 5.59 -13.57
CA ALA A 143 -1.98 4.29 -12.99
C ALA A 143 -3.36 3.78 -13.44
N ILE A 144 -4.28 4.69 -13.75
CA ILE A 144 -5.66 4.39 -14.17
C ILE A 144 -6.03 5.18 -15.42
N ASP A 145 -6.86 4.57 -16.26
CA ASP A 145 -7.24 5.11 -17.57
C ASP A 145 -8.35 6.18 -17.49
N ASN A 146 -9.36 5.96 -16.66
CA ASN A 146 -10.61 6.71 -16.77
C ASN A 146 -11.10 7.28 -15.45
N VAL A 147 -11.29 8.60 -15.42
CA VAL A 147 -11.79 9.32 -14.25
C VAL A 147 -13.29 9.12 -13.97
N THR A 148 -14.07 8.67 -14.96
CA THR A 148 -15.52 8.43 -14.77
C THR A 148 -15.80 7.18 -13.94
N GLU A 149 -14.91 6.19 -13.93
CA GLU A 149 -14.95 4.98 -13.10
C GLU A 149 -13.82 4.94 -12.08
N TYR A 150 -13.43 6.10 -11.58
CA TYR A 150 -12.26 6.32 -10.76
C TYR A 150 -12.11 5.31 -9.60
N VAL A 151 -13.16 5.16 -8.80
CA VAL A 151 -13.13 4.22 -7.64
C VAL A 151 -12.93 2.78 -8.08
N LYS A 152 -13.60 2.35 -9.16
CA LYS A 152 -13.46 1.01 -9.71
C LYS A 152 -12.03 0.77 -10.22
N ASN A 153 -11.50 1.72 -10.99
CA ASN A 153 -10.18 1.60 -11.60
C ASN A 153 -9.07 1.60 -10.55
N TRP A 154 -9.13 2.49 -9.57
CA TRP A 154 -8.20 2.46 -8.43
C TRP A 154 -8.29 1.17 -7.61
N ARG A 155 -9.51 0.67 -7.39
CA ARG A 155 -9.71 -0.60 -6.70
C ARG A 155 -9.06 -1.73 -7.49
N SER A 156 -9.29 -1.80 -8.79
CA SER A 156 -8.72 -2.82 -9.67
C SER A 156 -7.20 -2.79 -9.64
N PHE A 157 -6.60 -1.62 -9.90
CA PHE A 157 -5.16 -1.41 -9.86
C PHE A 157 -4.54 -1.85 -8.54
N LEU A 158 -5.02 -1.30 -7.43
CA LEU A 158 -4.45 -1.57 -6.11
C LEU A 158 -4.73 -3.01 -5.63
N THR A 159 -5.81 -3.64 -6.06
CA THR A 159 -6.07 -5.06 -5.78
C THR A 159 -5.08 -5.93 -6.53
N THR A 160 -4.81 -5.63 -7.80
CA THR A 160 -3.83 -6.35 -8.61
C THR A 160 -2.43 -6.24 -8.00
N VAL A 161 -1.99 -5.02 -7.68
CA VAL A 161 -0.68 -4.82 -7.04
C VAL A 161 -0.56 -5.57 -5.71
N ASN A 162 -1.63 -5.63 -4.91
CA ASN A 162 -1.60 -6.33 -3.62
C ASN A 162 -1.76 -7.84 -3.74
N SER A 163 -2.47 -8.35 -4.76
CA SER A 163 -2.74 -9.78 -4.91
C SER A 163 -1.56 -10.52 -5.53
N ASP A 164 -0.87 -9.89 -6.47
CA ASP A 164 0.28 -10.46 -7.18
C ASP A 164 1.60 -10.18 -6.43
N LYS A 165 1.52 -10.16 -5.14
CA LYS A 165 2.54 -9.86 -4.15
C LYS A 165 3.99 -9.95 -4.66
N LEU A 166 4.57 -8.82 -4.85
CA LEU A 166 5.98 -8.65 -4.65
C LEU A 166 6.17 -8.53 -3.13
N ASP A 167 6.25 -9.67 -2.43
CA ASP A 167 6.28 -9.70 -0.96
C ASP A 167 7.36 -8.75 -0.41
N GLY A 168 6.91 -7.73 0.33
CA GLY A 168 7.78 -6.74 0.93
C GLY A 168 8.22 -5.59 0.02
N VAL A 169 7.82 -5.57 -1.25
CA VAL A 169 8.11 -4.46 -2.17
C VAL A 169 7.11 -3.32 -1.92
N ASP A 170 7.65 -2.15 -1.59
CA ASP A 170 6.85 -0.95 -1.38
C ASP A 170 6.46 -0.32 -2.71
N LEU A 171 5.19 0.01 -2.88
CA LEU A 171 4.75 0.84 -3.99
C LEU A 171 4.75 2.31 -3.55
N ILE A 172 5.61 3.10 -4.17
CA ILE A 172 5.70 4.54 -3.97
C ILE A 172 5.03 5.22 -5.17
N HIS A 173 3.95 5.91 -4.91
CA HIS A 173 3.24 6.69 -5.93
C HIS A 173 3.77 8.14 -5.90
N VAL A 174 4.21 8.64 -7.05
CA VAL A 174 4.74 9.99 -7.27
C VAL A 174 3.85 10.80 -8.20
#